data_63a15329881f0d9f80a9d8dde52b480b
#
_entry.id   63a15329881f0d9f80a9d8dde52b480b
#
_cell.length_a   1.000
_cell.length_b   1.000
_cell.length_c   1.000
_cell.angle_alpha   90.00
_cell.angle_beta   90.00
_cell.angle_gamma   90.00
#
_symmetry.space_group_name_H-M   'P 1'
#
loop_
_entity.id
_entity.type
_entity.pdbx_description
1 polymer ?
#
loop_
_entity_poly.entity_id
_entity_poly.type
_entity_poly.pdbx_seq_one_letter_code
_entity_poly.pdbx_strand_id
1 'polypeptide(L)'
;MHSGELAGQRTHTLDESLLVDPEESDRPVVDFLRATPGRLALVAVVLVAALLAVGAIASKTVSDRQGQLESLRSHTEPLADAAQRIYGAVSFANTTAATAFLSGGVEPQDVRDRYDAAIGQASAGLVTASNGVSPNDIRSLTLLTDISNQLAVYTGMIATARANNRAGRPIGVAYLSESSTLMQQTQ
;
A
#
# COMPACT_ATOMS: atom_id res chain seq x y z
N MET A 1 -32.60 109.25 7.80
CA MET A 1 -32.24 108.76 9.13
C MET A 1 -31.92 107.24 8.95
N HIS A 2 -30.71 107.02 9.03
CA HIS A 2 -29.99 105.99 9.75
C HIS A 2 -30.24 104.56 9.31
N SER A 3 -29.30 104.11 8.76
CA SER A 3 -28.17 103.27 9.24
C SER A 3 -28.51 101.81 8.99
N GLY A 4 -27.78 101.17 8.26
CA GLY A 4 -26.49 100.51 8.40
C GLY A 4 -26.77 99.06 8.47
N GLU A 5 -26.06 98.34 7.92
CA GLU A 5 -24.81 97.78 8.22
C GLU A 5 -24.71 96.29 7.91
N LEU A 6 -23.97 96.06 7.01
CA LEU A 6 -22.89 95.02 6.99
C LEU A 6 -23.26 93.52 7.09
N ALA A 7 -23.29 92.95 5.94
CA ALA A 7 -23.09 91.53 5.69
C ALA A 7 -21.64 91.17 5.95
N GLY A 8 -21.42 90.29 6.88
CA GLY A 8 -20.14 89.58 7.05
C GLY A 8 -20.17 88.24 6.33
N GLN A 9 -19.53 88.16 5.19
CA GLN A 9 -19.20 86.93 4.58
C GLN A 9 -18.16 86.16 5.42
N ARG A 10 -18.51 85.05 5.99
CA ARG A 10 -17.55 84.06 6.46
C ARG A 10 -17.31 83.05 5.35
N THR A 11 -16.19 83.22 4.74
CA THR A 11 -15.60 82.19 3.90
C THR A 11 -15.20 81.01 4.75
N HIS A 12 -15.86 79.90 4.56
CA HIS A 12 -15.54 78.64 5.18
C HIS A 12 -14.28 78.15 4.45
N THR A 13 -13.13 78.32 5.06
CA THR A 13 -11.92 77.60 4.68
C THR A 13 -12.12 76.12 5.02
N LEU A 14 -12.28 75.28 4.02
CA LEU A 14 -12.26 73.86 4.16
C LEU A 14 -10.86 73.48 4.66
N ASP A 15 -10.87 72.87 5.82
CA ASP A 15 -9.71 72.33 6.51
C ASP A 15 -9.10 71.21 5.64
N GLU A 16 -7.95 71.54 5.05
CA GLU A 16 -7.13 70.64 4.22
C GLU A 16 -6.28 69.71 5.08
N SER A 17 -6.70 69.45 6.30
CA SER A 17 -5.96 68.64 7.27
C SER A 17 -6.35 67.16 7.32
N LEU A 18 -7.11 66.62 6.32
CA LEU A 18 -7.49 65.21 6.26
C LEU A 18 -6.81 64.39 5.11
N LEU A 19 -5.78 64.94 4.52
CA LEU A 19 -4.89 64.09 3.72
C LEU A 19 -3.89 63.44 4.66
N VAL A 20 -4.30 62.29 5.23
CA VAL A 20 -3.40 61.37 5.91
C VAL A 20 -2.48 60.81 4.86
N ASP A 21 -1.24 61.26 4.88
CA ASP A 21 -0.14 60.77 4.08
C ASP A 21 0.09 59.25 4.35
N PRO A 22 -0.10 58.36 3.42
CA PRO A 22 0.07 56.89 3.65
C PRO A 22 1.51 56.48 3.92
N GLU A 23 2.48 57.39 3.78
CA GLU A 23 3.89 57.09 4.01
C GLU A 23 4.37 57.17 5.47
N GLU A 24 3.54 57.70 6.38
CA GLU A 24 3.98 57.89 7.75
C GLU A 24 3.71 56.67 8.67
N SER A 25 3.09 55.60 8.13
CA SER A 25 2.72 54.44 8.93
C SER A 25 3.85 53.41 9.10
N ASP A 26 4.91 53.47 8.27
CA ASP A 26 5.97 52.43 8.31
C ASP A 26 7.19 52.82 9.19
N ARG A 27 7.27 54.08 9.66
CA ARG A 27 8.40 54.56 10.44
C ARG A 27 8.53 54.03 11.87
N PRO A 28 7.43 53.80 12.62
CA PRO A 28 7.58 53.29 14.00
C PRO A 28 8.08 51.85 14.07
N VAL A 29 7.85 51.01 13.05
CA VAL A 29 8.28 49.64 13.05
C VAL A 29 9.79 49.50 12.77
N VAL A 30 10.32 50.37 11.87
CA VAL A 30 11.75 50.37 11.51
C VAL A 30 12.61 50.94 12.67
N ASP A 31 12.11 51.94 13.38
CA ASP A 31 12.79 52.53 14.53
C ASP A 31 12.74 51.59 15.76
N PHE A 32 11.66 50.86 15.95
CA PHE A 32 11.56 49.79 16.95
C PHE A 32 12.56 48.66 16.71
N LEU A 33 12.77 48.27 15.46
CA LEU A 33 13.75 47.26 15.08
C LEU A 33 15.21 47.69 15.26
N ARG A 34 15.49 49.01 15.27
CA ARG A 34 16.82 49.58 15.55
C ARG A 34 17.15 49.72 17.03
N ALA A 35 16.16 49.73 17.88
CA ALA A 35 16.35 49.75 19.35
C ALA A 35 16.83 48.34 19.80
N THR A 36 17.66 48.31 20.86
CA THR A 36 18.22 47.03 21.41
C THR A 36 17.14 45.96 21.69
N PRO A 37 15.91 46.30 22.19
CA PRO A 37 14.85 45.30 22.35
C PRO A 37 14.27 44.80 21.04
N GLY A 38 14.27 45.62 19.96
CA GLY A 38 13.79 45.21 18.63
C GLY A 38 14.69 44.15 17.97
N ARG A 39 16.00 44.22 18.16
CA ARG A 39 16.93 43.22 17.70
C ARG A 39 16.76 41.87 18.40
N LEU A 40 16.52 41.87 19.69
CA LEU A 40 16.23 40.64 20.45
C LEU A 40 14.89 40.02 20.00
N ALA A 41 13.87 40.84 19.78
CA ALA A 41 12.60 40.35 19.25
C ALA A 41 12.74 39.74 17.84
N LEU A 42 13.52 40.34 16.96
CA LEU A 42 13.79 39.83 15.62
C LEU A 42 14.54 38.49 15.68
N VAL A 43 15.58 38.37 16.52
CA VAL A 43 16.30 37.11 16.71
C VAL A 43 15.38 36.03 17.26
N ALA A 44 14.49 36.35 18.21
CA ALA A 44 13.52 35.40 18.74
C ALA A 44 12.55 34.90 17.65
N VAL A 45 12.01 35.80 16.81
CA VAL A 45 11.12 35.45 15.69
C VAL A 45 11.85 34.55 14.68
N VAL A 46 13.09 34.87 14.33
CA VAL A 46 13.91 34.04 13.41
C VAL A 46 14.17 32.65 14.00
N LEU A 47 14.48 32.55 15.29
CA LEU A 47 14.67 31.27 15.97
C LEU A 47 13.38 30.43 15.98
N VAL A 48 12.24 31.04 16.29
CA VAL A 48 10.94 30.35 16.25
C VAL A 48 10.63 29.88 14.84
N ALA A 49 10.83 30.73 13.82
CA ALA A 49 10.61 30.36 12.42
C ALA A 49 11.54 29.21 11.99
N ALA A 50 12.81 29.22 12.41
CA ALA A 50 13.74 28.14 12.13
C ALA A 50 13.32 26.81 12.81
N LEU A 51 12.86 26.86 14.07
CA LEU A 51 12.35 25.67 14.76
C LEU A 51 11.09 25.11 14.10
N LEU A 52 10.18 25.97 13.66
CA LEU A 52 8.98 25.54 12.91
C LEU A 52 9.34 24.93 11.55
N ALA A 53 10.31 25.50 10.85
CA ALA A 53 10.79 24.95 9.57
C ALA A 53 11.41 23.56 9.77
N VAL A 54 12.28 23.37 10.77
CA VAL A 54 12.86 22.07 11.10
C VAL A 54 11.79 21.06 11.50
N GLY A 55 10.81 21.48 12.32
CA GLY A 55 9.68 20.65 12.71
C GLY A 55 8.82 20.21 11.53
N ALA A 56 8.56 21.10 10.57
CA ALA A 56 7.81 20.80 9.36
C ALA A 56 8.55 19.82 8.43
N ILE A 57 9.87 19.97 8.29
CA ILE A 57 10.71 19.06 7.50
C ILE A 57 10.76 17.68 8.18
N ALA A 58 10.95 17.62 9.49
CA ALA A 58 10.98 16.38 10.24
C ALA A 58 9.63 15.63 10.16
N SER A 59 8.50 16.32 10.29
CA SER A 59 7.17 15.72 10.18
C SER A 59 6.91 15.16 8.78
N LYS A 60 7.32 15.87 7.74
CA LYS A 60 7.21 15.40 6.35
C LYS A 60 8.02 14.12 6.11
N THR A 61 9.26 14.08 6.58
CA THR A 61 10.12 12.90 6.44
C THR A 61 9.56 11.68 7.17
N VAL A 62 8.94 11.86 8.33
CA VAL A 62 8.28 10.77 9.07
C VAL A 62 7.04 10.29 8.35
N SER A 63 6.20 11.20 7.84
CA SER A 63 4.99 10.84 7.07
C SER A 63 5.33 10.10 5.77
N ASP A 64 6.37 10.52 5.06
CA ASP A 64 6.82 9.86 3.82
C ASP A 64 7.34 8.45 4.10
N ARG A 65 8.04 8.22 5.21
CA ARG A 65 8.49 6.88 5.63
C ARG A 65 7.32 5.99 6.06
N GLN A 66 6.35 6.52 6.76
CA GLN A 66 5.14 5.78 7.12
C GLN A 66 4.33 5.37 5.89
N GLY A 67 4.20 6.25 4.89
CA GLY A 67 3.55 5.95 3.62
C GLY A 67 4.28 4.86 2.83
N GLN A 68 5.62 4.84 2.83
CA GLN A 68 6.41 3.78 2.19
C GLN A 68 6.26 2.43 2.91
N LEU A 69 6.27 2.41 4.24
CA LEU A 69 6.06 1.20 5.03
C LEU A 69 4.64 0.65 4.86
N GLU A 70 3.65 1.51 4.83
CA GLU A 70 2.24 1.12 4.59
C GLU A 70 2.06 0.57 3.16
N SER A 71 2.70 1.19 2.16
CA SER A 71 2.72 0.69 0.79
C SER A 71 3.39 -0.68 0.66
N LEU A 72 4.52 -0.90 1.34
CA LEU A 72 5.18 -2.21 1.38
C LEU A 72 4.31 -3.24 2.09
N ARG A 73 3.69 -2.87 3.20
CA ARG A 73 2.82 -3.75 3.98
C ARG A 73 1.57 -4.16 3.20
N SER A 74 0.91 -3.20 2.54
CA SER A 74 -0.30 -3.46 1.75
C SER A 74 -0.06 -4.33 0.51
N HIS A 75 1.19 -4.41 -0.01
CA HIS A 75 1.54 -5.29 -1.13
C HIS A 75 2.14 -6.62 -0.67
N THR A 76 2.95 -6.62 0.38
CA THR A 76 3.68 -7.83 0.82
C THR A 76 2.79 -8.77 1.65
N GLU A 77 1.91 -8.22 2.47
CA GLU A 77 1.03 -9.00 3.35
C GLU A 77 0.03 -9.88 2.56
N PRO A 78 -0.70 -9.35 1.55
CA PRO A 78 -1.59 -10.17 0.72
C PRO A 78 -0.85 -11.25 -0.08
N LEU A 79 0.38 -10.98 -0.51
CA LEU A 79 1.19 -11.94 -1.26
C LEU A 79 1.68 -13.08 -0.37
N ALA A 80 2.14 -12.77 0.84
CA ALA A 80 2.54 -13.76 1.83
C ALA A 80 1.36 -14.66 2.25
N ASP A 81 0.18 -14.06 2.45
CA ASP A 81 -1.06 -14.79 2.77
C ASP A 81 -1.50 -15.68 1.60
N ALA A 82 -1.41 -15.20 0.35
CA ALA A 82 -1.69 -16.00 -0.84
C ALA A 82 -0.71 -17.19 -0.96
N ALA A 83 0.58 -16.97 -0.72
CA ALA A 83 1.60 -18.04 -0.73
C ALA A 83 1.30 -19.10 0.35
N GLN A 84 0.95 -18.68 1.56
CA GLN A 84 0.58 -19.59 2.64
C GLN A 84 -0.66 -20.42 2.30
N ARG A 85 -1.66 -19.83 1.66
CA ARG A 85 -2.87 -20.53 1.20
C ARG A 85 -2.55 -21.54 0.11
N ILE A 86 -1.73 -21.16 -0.87
CA ILE A 86 -1.29 -22.08 -1.94
C ILE A 86 -0.57 -23.29 -1.33
N TYR A 87 0.40 -23.04 -0.44
CA TYR A 87 1.14 -24.09 0.23
C TYR A 87 0.22 -25.04 1.02
N GLY A 88 -0.67 -24.50 1.83
CA GLY A 88 -1.61 -25.29 2.63
C GLY A 88 -2.56 -26.11 1.75
N ALA A 89 -3.10 -25.51 0.68
CA ALA A 89 -4.02 -26.18 -0.23
C ALA A 89 -3.34 -27.32 -0.99
N VAL A 90 -2.12 -27.09 -1.51
CA VAL A 90 -1.34 -28.12 -2.23
C VAL A 90 -0.95 -29.25 -1.29
N SER A 91 -0.48 -28.95 -0.08
CA SER A 91 -0.15 -29.95 0.95
C SER A 91 -1.36 -30.82 1.31
N PHE A 92 -2.53 -30.20 1.47
CA PHE A 92 -3.78 -30.90 1.74
C PHE A 92 -4.21 -31.76 0.56
N ALA A 93 -4.11 -31.25 -0.68
CA ALA A 93 -4.40 -32.03 -1.89
C ALA A 93 -3.50 -33.26 -2.00
N ASN A 94 -2.19 -33.08 -1.75
CA ASN A 94 -1.23 -34.20 -1.78
C ASN A 94 -1.54 -35.27 -0.73
N THR A 95 -1.82 -34.87 0.51
CA THR A 95 -2.19 -35.81 1.58
C THR A 95 -3.49 -36.54 1.26
N THR A 96 -4.49 -35.82 0.72
CA THR A 96 -5.77 -36.40 0.33
C THR A 96 -5.61 -37.42 -0.79
N ALA A 97 -4.81 -37.08 -1.83
CA ALA A 97 -4.50 -38.00 -2.92
C ALA A 97 -3.77 -39.25 -2.38
N ALA A 98 -2.72 -39.08 -1.57
CA ALA A 98 -1.98 -40.19 -1.01
C ALA A 98 -2.89 -41.13 -0.18
N THR A 99 -3.76 -40.58 0.65
CA THR A 99 -4.72 -41.35 1.45
C THR A 99 -5.68 -42.17 0.57
N ALA A 100 -6.17 -41.57 -0.53
CA ALA A 100 -7.03 -42.23 -1.47
C ALA A 100 -6.35 -43.46 -2.12
N PHE A 101 -5.06 -43.37 -2.47
CA PHE A 101 -4.31 -44.49 -3.02
C PHE A 101 -4.02 -45.59 -2.00
N LEU A 102 -3.70 -45.20 -0.76
CA LEU A 102 -3.40 -46.16 0.33
C LEU A 102 -4.64 -46.97 0.74
N SER A 103 -5.82 -46.42 0.63
CA SER A 103 -7.07 -47.09 0.95
C SER A 103 -7.42 -48.24 0.00
N GLY A 104 -6.81 -48.29 -1.17
CA GLY A 104 -7.08 -49.31 -2.19
C GLY A 104 -8.50 -49.25 -2.79
N GLY A 105 -8.66 -49.76 -4.01
CA GLY A 105 -9.98 -49.81 -4.64
C GLY A 105 -10.41 -48.50 -5.30
N VAL A 106 -11.74 -48.30 -5.36
CA VAL A 106 -12.32 -47.06 -5.97
C VAL A 106 -12.30 -45.94 -4.97
N GLU A 107 -11.67 -44.83 -5.36
CA GLU A 107 -11.61 -43.62 -4.53
C GLU A 107 -13.03 -43.12 -4.17
N PRO A 108 -13.33 -42.90 -2.88
CA PRO A 108 -14.61 -42.34 -2.45
C PRO A 108 -14.84 -40.94 -3.02
N GLN A 109 -16.10 -40.62 -3.34
CA GLN A 109 -16.46 -39.35 -3.96
C GLN A 109 -16.10 -38.16 -3.06
N ASP A 110 -16.29 -38.26 -1.76
CA ASP A 110 -15.99 -37.21 -0.79
C ASP A 110 -14.48 -36.91 -0.69
N VAL A 111 -13.63 -37.91 -0.89
CA VAL A 111 -12.17 -37.75 -0.95
C VAL A 111 -11.77 -37.01 -2.22
N ARG A 112 -12.39 -37.35 -3.34
CA ARG A 112 -12.19 -36.65 -4.61
C ARG A 112 -12.59 -35.20 -4.52
N ASP A 113 -13.76 -34.93 -3.98
CA ASP A 113 -14.32 -33.57 -3.83
C ASP A 113 -13.41 -32.70 -2.95
N ARG A 114 -12.85 -33.28 -1.87
CA ARG A 114 -11.84 -32.60 -1.03
C ARG A 114 -10.55 -32.26 -1.78
N TYR A 115 -10.06 -33.18 -2.60
CA TYR A 115 -8.91 -32.94 -3.44
C TYR A 115 -9.19 -31.83 -4.45
N ASP A 116 -10.30 -31.90 -5.15
CA ASP A 116 -10.67 -30.91 -6.19
C ASP A 116 -10.90 -29.52 -5.57
N ALA A 117 -11.49 -29.46 -4.37
CA ALA A 117 -11.62 -28.21 -3.61
C ALA A 117 -10.25 -27.62 -3.23
N ALA A 118 -9.29 -28.45 -2.81
CA ALA A 118 -7.96 -28.03 -2.45
C ALA A 118 -7.20 -27.48 -3.68
N ILE A 119 -7.28 -28.12 -4.84
CA ILE A 119 -6.69 -27.64 -6.08
C ILE A 119 -7.33 -26.31 -6.50
N GLY A 120 -8.66 -26.18 -6.35
CA GLY A 120 -9.37 -24.92 -6.58
C GLY A 120 -8.86 -23.78 -5.68
N GLN A 121 -8.62 -24.06 -4.40
CA GLN A 121 -8.04 -23.09 -3.46
C GLN A 121 -6.61 -22.68 -3.84
N ALA A 122 -5.77 -23.62 -4.25
CA ALA A 122 -4.42 -23.34 -4.73
C ALA A 122 -4.46 -22.44 -5.98
N SER A 123 -5.32 -22.75 -6.93
CA SER A 123 -5.51 -21.96 -8.16
C SER A 123 -6.01 -20.53 -7.84
N ALA A 124 -6.97 -20.39 -6.92
CA ALA A 124 -7.46 -19.09 -6.47
C ALA A 124 -6.37 -18.28 -5.77
N GLY A 125 -5.52 -18.95 -4.97
CA GLY A 125 -4.34 -18.33 -4.35
C GLY A 125 -3.35 -17.79 -5.41
N LEU A 126 -3.09 -18.53 -6.48
CA LEU A 126 -2.22 -18.09 -7.59
C LEU A 126 -2.80 -16.85 -8.29
N VAL A 127 -4.10 -16.81 -8.54
CA VAL A 127 -4.77 -15.61 -9.10
C VAL A 127 -4.62 -14.42 -8.17
N THR A 128 -4.84 -14.61 -6.87
CA THR A 128 -4.67 -13.55 -5.87
C THR A 128 -3.24 -13.04 -5.83
N ALA A 129 -2.25 -13.95 -5.83
CA ALA A 129 -0.84 -13.60 -5.87
C ALA A 129 -0.49 -12.82 -7.15
N SER A 130 -0.97 -13.28 -8.32
CA SER A 130 -0.71 -12.61 -9.61
C SER A 130 -1.29 -11.19 -9.65
N ASN A 131 -2.45 -10.97 -9.07
CA ASN A 131 -3.07 -9.64 -8.98
C ASN A 131 -2.35 -8.71 -8.00
N GLY A 132 -1.65 -9.25 -7.01
CA GLY A 132 -0.87 -8.51 -6.03
C GLY A 132 0.55 -8.16 -6.49
N VAL A 133 1.05 -8.78 -7.56
CA VAL A 133 2.40 -8.53 -8.09
C VAL A 133 2.38 -7.36 -9.07
N SER A 134 3.37 -6.47 -8.97
CA SER A 134 3.52 -5.37 -9.92
C SER A 134 3.77 -5.91 -11.33
N PRO A 135 3.16 -5.34 -12.38
CA PRO A 135 3.41 -5.74 -13.77
C PRO A 135 4.87 -5.62 -14.22
N ASN A 136 5.67 -4.81 -13.53
CA ASN A 136 7.10 -4.63 -13.81
C ASN A 136 7.99 -5.64 -13.06
N ASP A 137 7.44 -6.40 -12.12
CA ASP A 137 8.18 -7.45 -11.40
C ASP A 137 8.16 -8.76 -12.18
N ILE A 138 8.94 -8.78 -13.26
CA ILE A 138 9.06 -9.92 -14.18
C ILE A 138 9.49 -11.20 -13.42
N ARG A 139 10.33 -11.05 -12.39
CA ARG A 139 10.80 -12.21 -11.62
C ARG A 139 9.67 -12.92 -10.88
N SER A 140 8.86 -12.16 -10.14
CA SER A 140 7.72 -12.71 -9.41
C SER A 140 6.66 -13.26 -10.34
N LEU A 141 6.38 -12.60 -11.47
CA LEU A 141 5.45 -13.10 -12.48
C LEU A 141 5.93 -14.41 -13.12
N THR A 142 7.24 -14.54 -13.39
CA THR A 142 7.82 -15.79 -13.90
C THR A 142 7.67 -16.91 -12.88
N LEU A 143 8.00 -16.68 -11.61
CA LEU A 143 7.84 -17.67 -10.54
C LEU A 143 6.38 -18.13 -10.40
N LEU A 144 5.41 -17.22 -10.44
CA LEU A 144 3.99 -17.57 -10.37
C LEU A 144 3.56 -18.41 -11.59
N THR A 145 4.07 -18.10 -12.76
CA THR A 145 3.84 -18.89 -13.97
C THR A 145 4.41 -20.30 -13.82
N ASP A 146 5.63 -20.43 -13.30
CA ASP A 146 6.28 -21.72 -13.07
C ASP A 146 5.50 -22.56 -12.05
N ILE A 147 5.04 -21.97 -10.95
CA ILE A 147 4.19 -22.64 -9.96
C ILE A 147 2.87 -23.09 -10.59
N SER A 148 2.24 -22.25 -11.41
CA SER A 148 1.01 -22.61 -12.14
C SER A 148 1.21 -23.80 -13.06
N ASN A 149 2.31 -23.82 -13.81
CA ASN A 149 2.68 -24.93 -14.70
C ASN A 149 2.93 -26.21 -13.90
N GLN A 150 3.64 -26.13 -12.79
CA GLN A 150 3.89 -27.28 -11.91
C GLN A 150 2.60 -27.82 -11.29
N LEU A 151 1.67 -26.96 -10.89
CA LEU A 151 0.36 -27.37 -10.40
C LEU A 151 -0.43 -28.11 -11.49
N ALA A 152 -0.38 -27.67 -12.74
CA ALA A 152 -1.02 -28.33 -13.86
C ALA A 152 -0.40 -29.71 -14.14
N VAL A 153 0.93 -29.83 -14.10
CA VAL A 153 1.64 -31.13 -14.25
C VAL A 153 1.25 -32.05 -13.08
N TYR A 154 1.27 -31.59 -11.84
CA TYR A 154 0.86 -32.36 -10.67
C TYR A 154 -0.56 -32.91 -10.82
N THR A 155 -1.53 -32.08 -11.16
CA THR A 155 -2.92 -32.52 -11.34
C THR A 155 -3.05 -33.55 -12.46
N GLY A 156 -2.28 -33.41 -13.55
CA GLY A 156 -2.21 -34.38 -14.63
C GLY A 156 -1.64 -35.74 -14.18
N MET A 157 -0.59 -35.72 -13.34
CA MET A 157 -0.02 -36.97 -12.78
C MET A 157 -1.02 -37.67 -11.86
N ILE A 158 -1.72 -36.93 -10.98
CA ILE A 158 -2.75 -37.51 -10.10
C ILE A 158 -3.90 -38.09 -10.93
N ALA A 159 -4.37 -37.42 -11.97
CA ALA A 159 -5.40 -37.90 -12.85
C ALA A 159 -4.98 -39.20 -13.55
N THR A 160 -3.73 -39.27 -14.02
CA THR A 160 -3.15 -40.49 -14.65
C THR A 160 -3.03 -41.62 -13.62
N ALA A 161 -2.56 -41.33 -12.40
CA ALA A 161 -2.48 -42.29 -11.33
C ALA A 161 -3.85 -42.89 -11.00
N ARG A 162 -4.89 -42.05 -10.88
CA ARG A 162 -6.29 -42.46 -10.66
C ARG A 162 -6.82 -43.37 -11.78
N ALA A 163 -6.52 -43.02 -13.05
CA ALA A 163 -6.93 -43.82 -14.20
C ALA A 163 -6.29 -45.23 -14.18
N ASN A 164 -4.99 -45.29 -13.89
CA ASN A 164 -4.27 -46.56 -13.78
C ASN A 164 -4.73 -47.40 -12.59
N ASN A 165 -5.00 -46.75 -11.43
CA ASN A 165 -5.51 -47.47 -10.26
C ASN A 165 -6.89 -48.10 -10.54
N ARG A 166 -7.82 -47.37 -11.18
CA ARG A 166 -9.12 -47.92 -11.61
C ARG A 166 -9.00 -49.07 -12.61
N ALA A 167 -7.93 -49.04 -13.44
CA ALA A 167 -7.64 -50.12 -14.39
C ALA A 167 -6.90 -51.32 -13.76
N GLY A 168 -6.70 -51.32 -12.43
CA GLY A 168 -5.97 -52.36 -11.69
C GLY A 168 -4.47 -52.43 -12.06
N ARG A 169 -3.89 -51.38 -12.58
CA ARG A 169 -2.48 -51.32 -12.98
C ARG A 169 -1.60 -50.84 -11.81
N PRO A 170 -0.53 -51.54 -11.42
CA PRO A 170 0.31 -51.16 -10.25
C PRO A 170 1.13 -49.90 -10.52
N ILE A 171 1.22 -49.41 -11.74
CA ILE A 171 1.98 -48.24 -12.14
C ILE A 171 1.38 -46.92 -11.54
N GLY A 172 0.14 -46.94 -11.06
CA GLY A 172 -0.49 -45.77 -10.40
C GLY A 172 0.29 -45.26 -9.21
N VAL A 173 0.92 -46.15 -8.43
CA VAL A 173 1.72 -45.78 -7.27
C VAL A 173 3.00 -45.04 -7.67
N ALA A 174 3.62 -45.38 -8.81
CA ALA A 174 4.79 -44.68 -9.30
C ALA A 174 4.48 -43.23 -9.70
N TYR A 175 3.35 -42.97 -10.33
CA TYR A 175 2.91 -41.60 -10.64
C TYR A 175 2.61 -40.75 -9.37
N LEU A 176 2.07 -41.40 -8.33
CA LEU A 176 1.84 -40.72 -7.04
C LEU A 176 3.18 -40.34 -6.40
N SER A 177 4.16 -41.24 -6.36
CA SER A 177 5.49 -40.96 -5.81
C SER A 177 6.18 -39.84 -6.57
N GLU A 178 6.12 -39.81 -7.88
CA GLU A 178 6.71 -38.77 -8.73
C GLU A 178 6.00 -37.41 -8.48
N SER A 179 4.68 -37.38 -8.40
CA SER A 179 3.92 -36.15 -8.12
C SER A 179 4.24 -35.59 -6.74
N SER A 180 4.43 -36.42 -5.73
CA SER A 180 4.82 -35.99 -4.38
C SER A 180 6.24 -35.41 -4.36
N THR A 181 7.16 -36.00 -5.12
CA THR A 181 8.54 -35.49 -5.28
C THR A 181 8.54 -34.11 -5.96
N LEU A 182 7.76 -33.94 -7.01
CA LEU A 182 7.60 -32.65 -7.69
C LEU A 182 7.12 -31.55 -6.73
N MET A 183 6.14 -31.89 -5.88
CA MET A 183 5.64 -30.94 -4.89
C MET A 183 6.66 -30.53 -3.83
N GLN A 184 7.53 -31.46 -3.39
CA GLN A 184 8.60 -31.15 -2.43
C GLN A 184 9.69 -30.24 -3.02
N GLN A 185 9.92 -30.29 -4.32
CA GLN A 185 10.88 -29.42 -5.00
C GLN A 185 10.36 -27.98 -5.20
N THR A 186 9.05 -27.79 -5.10
CA THR A 186 8.38 -26.51 -5.32
C THR A 186 8.18 -25.71 -4.01
N GLN A 187 8.44 -26.33 -2.89
CA GLN A 187 8.33 -25.74 -1.55
C GLN A 187 9.67 -25.13 -1.04
#